data_5f741f6538b3b6b7ef6f1a7a2e6c90e2
#
_entry.id   5f741f6538b3b6b7ef6f1a7a2e6c90e2
#
_cell.length_a   1.000
_cell.length_b   1.000
_cell.length_c   1.000
_cell.angle_alpha   90.00
_cell.angle_beta   90.00
_cell.angle_gamma   90.00
#
_symmetry.space_group_name_H-M   'P 1'
#
loop_
_entity.id
_entity.type
_entity.pdbx_description
1 polymer ?
#
loop_
_entity_poly.entity_id
_entity_poly.type
_entity_poly.pdbx_seq_one_letter_code
_entity_poly.pdbx_strand_id
1 'polypeptide(L)'
;MQEVKSPKKPLLYYYGVVLLVLLVFNLIVTPLLLKEEVTEVDYGTFMSMTEDKNIGQVQVEDQQIVFTDKDEKNVYQTNAMDDPQLTERLYESGAKFSKDVDASTSPLLSLLITGILPMLIFIGLGQYMAKKLRDQMGGKDSLMFGGMGKSNAKIYVQSTKGIRFDDVAGEDEAKESLAEIVDYLHNPQKYTDVGASMPKGVLLVGPPGTGKTMLAKAVAGEANVPFFSMSGSEFVEMFVGMGASKVRDLFKQAKEKAPCIVFIDEIDAIGKKRDNQLSSNDEREQTLNQLLTEMDGFEGNNGVIILAATNRPESLDPALTRPGRFDRRVPVELPDLAGREAILKVHAKKIKTADDVDFHTIARMASGASGAELANMINEAALRAVRNNRTVVTEADLEESIEVVIAGYQKKNAVLSDKEKKTVAYHEIGHALVAAMQTHSAPVQKITIIPRTSGALGYTMQVETGDKYLMTKDELANKICTYTGGRAAEEVVFNEITTGASNDIEQATKLARAMITRYGMSDEFDMVALETVNNQYLGGDTSLACSAQTQQEIDKMVVQLVKTQHEKAIGILKANRKALDALAKYLYEKETITGEEFMEVLKKETEAEKQ
;
A
#
# COMPACT_ATOMS: atom_id res chain seq x y z
N MET A 1 -21.99 -9.67 20.12
CA MET A 1 -22.28 -10.99 19.52
C MET A 1 -21.26 -11.23 18.42
N GLN A 2 -20.34 -12.17 18.61
CA GLN A 2 -19.37 -12.59 17.61
C GLN A 2 -20.07 -13.55 16.66
N GLU A 3 -20.15 -13.21 15.39
CA GLU A 3 -20.57 -14.14 14.34
C GLU A 3 -19.44 -15.17 14.11
N VAL A 4 -19.72 -16.41 14.49
CA VAL A 4 -18.86 -17.54 14.19
C VAL A 4 -19.00 -17.84 12.69
N LYS A 5 -18.06 -17.41 11.87
CA LYS A 5 -17.97 -17.82 10.46
C LYS A 5 -17.61 -19.31 10.40
N SER A 6 -18.55 -20.12 9.93
CA SER A 6 -18.25 -21.49 9.54
C SER A 6 -17.16 -21.51 8.46
N PRO A 7 -16.14 -22.38 8.53
CA PRO A 7 -15.08 -22.43 7.54
C PRO A 7 -15.63 -22.85 6.19
N LYS A 8 -15.72 -21.94 5.24
CA LYS A 8 -16.08 -22.24 3.84
C LYS A 8 -14.93 -23.07 3.24
N LYS A 9 -15.21 -24.31 2.86
CA LYS A 9 -14.23 -25.14 2.15
C LYS A 9 -13.89 -24.46 0.82
N PRO A 10 -12.61 -24.32 0.46
CA PRO A 10 -12.21 -23.63 -0.77
C PRO A 10 -12.76 -24.37 -2.01
N LEU A 11 -13.04 -23.64 -3.07
CA LEU A 11 -13.55 -24.16 -4.34
C LEU A 11 -12.71 -25.33 -4.89
N LEU A 12 -11.41 -25.27 -4.65
CA LEU A 12 -10.44 -26.33 -4.98
C LEU A 12 -10.80 -27.70 -4.37
N TYR A 13 -11.42 -27.72 -3.19
CA TYR A 13 -11.87 -28.96 -2.55
C TYR A 13 -12.96 -29.68 -3.36
N TYR A 14 -13.89 -28.91 -3.93
CA TYR A 14 -14.97 -29.50 -4.74
C TYR A 14 -14.47 -30.00 -6.09
N TYR A 15 -13.54 -29.27 -6.72
CA TYR A 15 -12.86 -29.75 -7.93
C TYR A 15 -12.03 -31.00 -7.66
N GLY A 16 -11.34 -31.08 -6.51
CA GLY A 16 -10.60 -32.26 -6.08
C GLY A 16 -11.50 -33.49 -5.90
N VAL A 17 -12.68 -33.31 -5.31
CA VAL A 17 -13.67 -34.39 -5.15
C VAL A 17 -14.21 -34.87 -6.50
N VAL A 18 -14.54 -33.98 -7.42
CA VAL A 18 -15.01 -34.34 -8.77
C VAL A 18 -13.91 -35.07 -9.55
N LEU A 19 -12.68 -34.60 -9.49
CA LEU A 19 -11.54 -35.25 -10.15
C LEU A 19 -11.31 -36.66 -9.56
N LEU A 20 -11.41 -36.83 -8.25
CA LEU A 20 -11.26 -38.10 -7.57
C LEU A 20 -12.36 -39.10 -8.00
N VAL A 21 -13.63 -38.64 -8.11
CA VAL A 21 -14.76 -39.46 -8.57
C VAL A 21 -14.56 -39.90 -10.01
N LEU A 22 -14.11 -39.00 -10.91
CA LEU A 22 -13.79 -39.35 -12.30
C LEU A 22 -12.63 -40.32 -12.40
N LEU A 23 -11.59 -40.17 -11.55
CA LEU A 23 -10.43 -41.04 -11.53
C LEU A 23 -10.80 -42.44 -11.01
N VAL A 24 -11.63 -42.56 -9.98
CA VAL A 24 -12.17 -43.81 -9.46
C VAL A 24 -13.07 -44.47 -10.50
N PHE A 25 -13.93 -43.72 -11.19
CA PHE A 25 -14.77 -44.28 -12.24
C PHE A 25 -13.93 -44.86 -13.41
N ASN A 26 -12.92 -44.13 -13.85
CA ASN A 26 -12.07 -44.55 -14.98
C ASN A 26 -11.14 -45.74 -14.59
N LEU A 27 -10.63 -45.78 -13.35
CA LEU A 27 -9.71 -46.84 -12.90
C LEU A 27 -10.43 -48.12 -12.44
N ILE A 28 -11.65 -48.02 -11.91
CA ILE A 28 -12.34 -49.18 -11.29
C ILE A 28 -13.55 -49.63 -12.10
N VAL A 29 -14.42 -48.69 -12.53
CA VAL A 29 -15.70 -49.05 -13.15
C VAL A 29 -15.53 -49.37 -14.63
N THR A 30 -14.66 -48.67 -15.35
CA THR A 30 -14.43 -48.91 -16.78
C THR A 30 -13.79 -50.31 -17.04
N PRO A 31 -12.74 -50.75 -16.31
CA PRO A 31 -12.19 -52.11 -16.47
C PRO A 31 -13.16 -53.21 -16.04
N LEU A 32 -14.08 -52.92 -15.07
CA LEU A 32 -15.04 -53.91 -14.57
C LEU A 32 -16.17 -54.19 -15.58
N LEU A 33 -16.52 -53.18 -16.38
CA LEU A 33 -17.55 -53.27 -17.44
C LEU A 33 -17.04 -53.82 -18.76
N LEU A 34 -15.73 -53.82 -18.99
CA LEU A 34 -15.09 -54.24 -20.27
C LEU A 34 -14.23 -55.50 -20.14
N LYS A 35 -14.29 -56.25 -19.03
CA LYS A 35 -13.57 -57.54 -18.90
C LYS A 35 -14.33 -58.62 -19.62
N GLU A 36 -13.80 -59.07 -20.80
CA GLU A 36 -13.99 -60.43 -21.28
C GLU A 36 -13.02 -61.34 -20.49
N GLU A 37 -13.48 -62.45 -19.94
CA GLU A 37 -12.62 -63.43 -19.24
C GLU A 37 -11.84 -64.22 -20.30
N VAL A 38 -10.61 -63.83 -20.56
CA VAL A 38 -9.68 -64.54 -21.41
C VAL A 38 -8.90 -65.55 -20.55
N THR A 39 -8.98 -66.82 -20.89
CA THR A 39 -8.25 -67.88 -20.17
C THR A 39 -6.91 -68.10 -20.84
N GLU A 40 -5.82 -67.90 -20.12
CA GLU A 40 -4.46 -68.25 -20.62
C GLU A 40 -4.23 -69.75 -20.62
N VAL A 41 -3.82 -70.26 -21.75
CA VAL A 41 -3.44 -71.71 -21.95
C VAL A 41 -2.07 -71.80 -22.62
N ASP A 42 -1.43 -72.98 -22.44
CA ASP A 42 -0.17 -73.23 -23.10
C ASP A 42 -0.36 -73.60 -24.60
N TYR A 43 0.69 -73.40 -25.37
CA TYR A 43 0.65 -73.66 -26.82
C TYR A 43 0.32 -75.14 -27.18
N GLY A 44 0.67 -76.15 -26.31
CA GLY A 44 0.31 -77.51 -26.48
C GLY A 44 -1.22 -77.73 -26.41
N THR A 45 -1.90 -77.03 -25.48
CA THR A 45 -3.38 -77.04 -25.38
C THR A 45 -4.03 -76.45 -26.61
N PHE A 46 -3.51 -75.36 -27.16
CA PHE A 46 -3.95 -74.78 -28.41
C PHE A 46 -3.80 -75.76 -29.57
N MET A 47 -2.67 -76.46 -29.66
CA MET A 47 -2.41 -77.48 -30.66
C MET A 47 -3.38 -78.70 -30.53
N SER A 48 -3.61 -79.18 -29.34
CA SER A 48 -4.58 -80.27 -29.10
C SER A 48 -5.99 -79.85 -29.51
N MET A 49 -6.42 -78.69 -29.15
CA MET A 49 -7.74 -78.18 -29.56
C MET A 49 -7.88 -77.95 -31.06
N THR A 50 -6.77 -77.66 -31.73
CA THR A 50 -6.73 -77.51 -33.21
C THR A 50 -6.84 -78.91 -33.89
N GLU A 51 -6.11 -79.93 -33.39
CA GLU A 51 -6.16 -81.32 -33.89
C GLU A 51 -7.54 -81.95 -33.65
N ASP A 52 -8.14 -81.75 -32.50
CA ASP A 52 -9.48 -82.25 -32.14
C ASP A 52 -10.63 -81.48 -32.84
N LYS A 53 -10.31 -80.53 -33.67
CA LYS A 53 -11.28 -79.65 -34.39
C LYS A 53 -12.28 -78.92 -33.46
N ASN A 54 -11.84 -78.60 -32.24
CA ASN A 54 -12.61 -77.93 -31.21
C ASN A 54 -12.20 -76.43 -31.08
N ILE A 55 -11.89 -75.86 -32.21
CA ILE A 55 -11.47 -74.41 -32.29
C ILE A 55 -12.40 -73.72 -33.27
N GLY A 56 -12.82 -72.48 -32.89
CA GLY A 56 -13.78 -71.66 -33.67
C GLY A 56 -13.11 -70.52 -34.45
N GLN A 57 -12.85 -69.39 -33.79
CA GLN A 57 -12.14 -68.28 -34.38
C GLN A 57 -10.74 -68.17 -33.82
N VAL A 58 -9.75 -67.85 -34.66
CA VAL A 58 -8.34 -67.72 -34.23
C VAL A 58 -7.80 -66.42 -34.79
N GLN A 59 -7.30 -65.59 -33.88
CA GLN A 59 -6.60 -64.35 -34.22
C GLN A 59 -5.11 -64.54 -33.88
N VAL A 60 -4.28 -64.40 -34.86
CA VAL A 60 -2.84 -64.57 -34.70
C VAL A 60 -2.21 -63.19 -34.71
N GLU A 61 -1.65 -62.80 -33.56
CA GLU A 61 -0.87 -61.57 -33.40
C GLU A 61 0.64 -61.88 -33.39
N ASP A 62 1.50 -60.89 -33.49
CA ASP A 62 2.95 -61.12 -33.63
C ASP A 62 3.56 -61.89 -32.44
N GLN A 63 3.00 -61.77 -31.23
CA GLN A 63 3.51 -62.45 -30.02
C GLN A 63 2.50 -63.37 -29.33
N GLN A 64 1.23 -63.36 -29.70
CA GLN A 64 0.17 -64.10 -29.05
C GLN A 64 -0.90 -64.58 -30.03
N ILE A 65 -1.57 -65.66 -29.68
CA ILE A 65 -2.69 -66.23 -30.41
C ILE A 65 -3.90 -66.19 -29.47
N VAL A 66 -4.96 -65.48 -29.90
CA VAL A 66 -6.24 -65.46 -29.20
C VAL A 66 -7.23 -66.28 -29.99
N PHE A 67 -7.91 -67.23 -29.32
CA PHE A 67 -8.81 -68.15 -30.02
C PHE A 67 -10.03 -68.48 -29.16
N THR A 68 -11.10 -68.95 -29.82
CA THR A 68 -12.32 -69.40 -29.17
C THR A 68 -12.49 -70.89 -29.34
N ASP A 69 -13.27 -71.54 -28.43
CA ASP A 69 -13.76 -72.87 -28.66
C ASP A 69 -14.75 -72.92 -29.86
N LYS A 70 -15.12 -74.08 -30.32
CA LYS A 70 -16.04 -74.29 -31.46
C LYS A 70 -17.42 -73.67 -31.27
N ASP A 71 -17.87 -73.56 -30.00
CA ASP A 71 -19.15 -72.98 -29.60
C ASP A 71 -19.10 -71.47 -29.40
N GLU A 72 -17.92 -70.84 -29.56
CA GLU A 72 -17.62 -69.40 -29.36
C GLU A 72 -18.01 -68.88 -27.97
N LYS A 73 -17.99 -69.73 -26.94
CA LYS A 73 -18.39 -69.38 -25.57
C LYS A 73 -17.23 -68.92 -24.70
N ASN A 74 -16.04 -69.50 -24.91
CA ASN A 74 -14.86 -69.23 -24.11
C ASN A 74 -13.75 -68.67 -25.02
N VAL A 75 -13.04 -67.67 -24.51
CA VAL A 75 -11.90 -67.04 -25.20
C VAL A 75 -10.62 -67.47 -24.50
N TYR A 76 -9.69 -67.99 -25.30
CA TYR A 76 -8.39 -68.47 -24.86
C TYR A 76 -7.28 -67.65 -25.47
N GLN A 77 -6.18 -67.51 -24.75
CA GLN A 77 -4.97 -66.83 -25.22
C GLN A 77 -3.73 -67.72 -24.96
N THR A 78 -2.87 -67.77 -25.93
CA THR A 78 -1.57 -68.41 -25.80
C THR A 78 -0.47 -67.60 -26.47
N ASN A 79 0.78 -67.79 -26.06
CA ASN A 79 1.93 -67.17 -26.72
C ASN A 79 2.17 -67.80 -28.07
N ALA A 80 2.43 -66.99 -29.11
CA ALA A 80 2.77 -67.46 -30.43
C ALA A 80 4.15 -68.14 -30.41
N MET A 81 4.26 -69.35 -31.03
CA MET A 81 5.50 -70.00 -31.28
C MET A 81 5.79 -70.03 -32.81
N ASP A 82 7.06 -70.08 -33.14
CA ASP A 82 7.50 -70.13 -34.54
C ASP A 82 7.14 -71.48 -35.20
N ASP A 83 5.91 -71.61 -35.70
CA ASP A 83 5.40 -72.81 -36.32
C ASP A 83 5.07 -72.57 -37.81
N PRO A 84 5.95 -73.01 -38.75
CA PRO A 84 5.73 -72.86 -40.17
C PRO A 84 4.50 -73.58 -40.72
N GLN A 85 3.95 -74.54 -39.99
CA GLN A 85 2.76 -75.31 -40.44
C GLN A 85 1.45 -74.80 -39.77
N LEU A 86 1.50 -73.82 -38.95
CA LEU A 86 0.33 -73.27 -38.23
C LEU A 86 -0.85 -72.98 -39.18
N THR A 87 -0.59 -72.29 -40.26
CA THR A 87 -1.64 -71.90 -41.24
C THR A 87 -2.31 -73.15 -41.89
N GLU A 88 -1.55 -74.22 -42.20
CA GLU A 88 -2.07 -75.43 -42.79
C GLU A 88 -2.95 -76.17 -41.79
N ARG A 89 -2.51 -76.31 -40.54
CA ARG A 89 -3.27 -76.95 -39.44
C ARG A 89 -4.55 -76.17 -39.10
N LEU A 90 -4.53 -74.86 -39.08
CA LEU A 90 -5.72 -74.06 -38.85
C LEU A 90 -6.74 -74.23 -39.99
N TYR A 91 -6.23 -74.40 -41.21
CA TYR A 91 -7.09 -74.66 -42.37
C TYR A 91 -7.74 -76.04 -42.29
N GLU A 92 -6.98 -77.05 -41.93
CA GLU A 92 -7.46 -78.45 -41.76
C GLU A 92 -8.40 -78.62 -40.56
N SER A 93 -8.26 -77.80 -39.53
CA SER A 93 -9.16 -77.76 -38.38
C SER A 93 -10.53 -77.21 -38.68
N GLY A 94 -10.63 -76.44 -39.78
CA GLY A 94 -11.85 -75.71 -40.16
C GLY A 94 -12.12 -74.43 -39.37
N ALA A 95 -11.16 -73.93 -38.59
CA ALA A 95 -11.24 -72.72 -37.85
C ALA A 95 -11.22 -71.53 -38.79
N LYS A 96 -11.91 -70.44 -38.40
CA LYS A 96 -11.81 -69.16 -39.07
C LYS A 96 -10.64 -68.41 -38.50
N PHE A 97 -9.58 -68.16 -39.24
CA PHE A 97 -8.40 -67.50 -38.76
C PHE A 97 -8.07 -66.23 -39.55
N SER A 98 -7.54 -65.22 -38.86
CA SER A 98 -7.08 -63.96 -39.46
C SER A 98 -5.85 -63.45 -38.72
N LYS A 99 -5.05 -62.63 -39.42
CA LYS A 99 -4.01 -61.82 -38.81
C LYS A 99 -4.61 -60.40 -38.69
N ASP A 100 -4.76 -59.91 -37.46
CA ASP A 100 -5.44 -58.64 -37.14
C ASP A 100 -6.88 -58.51 -37.66
N VAL A 101 -7.82 -58.81 -36.81
CA VAL A 101 -9.15 -58.21 -36.88
C VAL A 101 -9.42 -57.59 -35.53
N ASP A 102 -9.47 -56.26 -35.53
CA ASP A 102 -9.99 -55.52 -34.36
C ASP A 102 -11.34 -56.12 -33.97
N ALA A 103 -11.39 -56.76 -32.81
CA ALA A 103 -12.66 -57.04 -32.13
C ALA A 103 -13.20 -55.70 -31.63
N SER A 104 -13.73 -54.91 -32.53
CA SER A 104 -14.27 -53.60 -32.19
C SER A 104 -15.57 -53.80 -31.41
N THR A 105 -15.51 -53.62 -30.11
CA THR A 105 -16.64 -53.03 -29.43
C THR A 105 -17.12 -51.87 -30.31
N SER A 106 -18.37 -51.87 -30.69
CA SER A 106 -18.94 -50.85 -31.61
C SER A 106 -18.33 -49.49 -31.29
N PRO A 107 -17.70 -48.79 -32.29
CA PRO A 107 -17.09 -47.46 -32.06
C PRO A 107 -18.04 -46.45 -31.44
N LEU A 108 -19.35 -46.63 -31.66
CA LEU A 108 -20.43 -45.90 -31.04
C LEU A 108 -20.58 -46.22 -29.52
N LEU A 109 -20.43 -47.46 -29.11
CA LEU A 109 -20.57 -47.84 -27.69
C LEU A 109 -19.35 -47.35 -26.88
N SER A 110 -18.17 -47.47 -27.44
CA SER A 110 -16.94 -46.93 -26.80
C SER A 110 -16.97 -45.40 -26.68
N LEU A 111 -17.39 -44.67 -27.72
CA LEU A 111 -17.60 -43.23 -27.68
C LEU A 111 -18.66 -42.82 -26.65
N LEU A 112 -19.70 -43.61 -26.48
CA LEU A 112 -20.79 -43.33 -25.54
C LEU A 112 -20.34 -43.57 -24.08
N ILE A 113 -19.58 -44.61 -23.81
CA ILE A 113 -19.12 -44.93 -22.46
C ILE A 113 -17.91 -44.10 -22.04
N THR A 114 -16.93 -43.88 -22.91
CA THR A 114 -15.70 -43.13 -22.54
C THR A 114 -15.81 -41.63 -22.75
N GLY A 115 -16.65 -41.16 -23.65
CA GLY A 115 -16.81 -39.73 -24.00
C GLY A 115 -18.09 -39.09 -23.46
N ILE A 116 -19.25 -39.62 -23.89
CA ILE A 116 -20.54 -38.95 -23.65
C ILE A 116 -21.04 -39.15 -22.21
N LEU A 117 -20.92 -40.37 -21.66
CA LEU A 117 -21.41 -40.66 -20.31
C LEU A 117 -20.68 -39.85 -19.21
N PRO A 118 -19.35 -39.76 -19.18
CA PRO A 118 -18.64 -38.89 -18.23
C PRO A 118 -19.02 -37.40 -18.41
N MET A 119 -19.22 -36.95 -19.63
CA MET A 119 -19.65 -35.57 -19.91
C MET A 119 -21.04 -35.28 -19.37
N LEU A 120 -22.00 -36.20 -19.53
CA LEU A 120 -23.35 -36.06 -18.96
C LEU A 120 -23.34 -36.08 -17.45
N ILE A 121 -22.52 -36.94 -16.83
CA ILE A 121 -22.35 -36.98 -15.38
C ILE A 121 -21.75 -35.65 -14.89
N PHE A 122 -20.75 -35.12 -15.59
CA PHE A 122 -20.13 -33.83 -15.27
C PHE A 122 -21.13 -32.67 -15.35
N ILE A 123 -21.96 -32.62 -16.40
CA ILE A 123 -23.02 -31.62 -16.58
C ILE A 123 -24.09 -31.76 -15.48
N GLY A 124 -24.52 -32.97 -15.18
CA GLY A 124 -25.51 -33.24 -14.14
C GLY A 124 -25.00 -32.88 -12.74
N LEU A 125 -23.76 -33.26 -12.41
CA LEU A 125 -23.14 -32.92 -11.15
C LEU A 125 -22.87 -31.41 -11.04
N GLY A 126 -22.46 -30.77 -12.15
CA GLY A 126 -22.29 -29.33 -12.25
C GLY A 126 -23.58 -28.57 -12.01
N GLN A 127 -24.69 -29.02 -12.59
CA GLN A 127 -26.01 -28.42 -12.37
C GLN A 127 -26.52 -28.66 -10.95
N TYR A 128 -26.32 -29.84 -10.39
CA TYR A 128 -26.67 -30.15 -8.99
C TYR A 128 -25.88 -29.28 -8.02
N MET A 129 -24.58 -29.13 -8.23
CA MET A 129 -23.74 -28.25 -7.42
C MET A 129 -24.10 -26.78 -7.57
N ALA A 130 -24.38 -26.31 -8.79
CA ALA A 130 -24.83 -24.96 -9.05
C ALA A 130 -26.17 -24.67 -8.37
N LYS A 131 -27.10 -25.63 -8.34
CA LYS A 131 -28.37 -25.54 -7.62
C LYS A 131 -28.14 -25.48 -6.10
N LYS A 132 -27.30 -26.33 -5.54
CA LYS A 132 -26.97 -26.35 -4.12
C LYS A 132 -26.22 -25.10 -3.66
N LEU A 133 -25.32 -24.53 -4.50
CA LEU A 133 -24.68 -23.25 -4.24
C LEU A 133 -25.68 -22.10 -4.28
N ARG A 134 -26.64 -22.14 -5.22
CA ARG A 134 -27.70 -21.12 -5.35
C ARG A 134 -28.61 -21.09 -4.13
N ASP A 135 -28.98 -22.25 -3.59
CA ASP A 135 -29.82 -22.37 -2.40
C ASP A 135 -29.08 -21.92 -1.11
N GLN A 136 -27.74 -22.01 -1.08
CA GLN A 136 -26.91 -21.52 0.03
C GLN A 136 -26.53 -20.03 -0.07
N MET A 137 -26.58 -19.41 -1.25
CA MET A 137 -26.17 -18.01 -1.49
C MET A 137 -27.34 -17.04 -1.69
N GLY A 138 -28.59 -17.45 -1.44
CA GLY A 138 -29.76 -16.58 -1.36
C GLY A 138 -29.77 -15.42 -2.35
N GLY A 139 -30.19 -15.64 -3.61
CA GLY A 139 -30.37 -14.52 -4.51
C GLY A 139 -30.42 -14.93 -5.98
N LYS A 140 -31.48 -14.54 -6.67
CA LYS A 140 -31.65 -14.59 -8.11
C LYS A 140 -30.53 -13.81 -8.78
N ASP A 141 -30.03 -14.34 -9.90
CA ASP A 141 -29.06 -13.78 -10.84
C ASP A 141 -27.56 -13.94 -10.50
N SER A 142 -27.02 -15.10 -10.85
CA SER A 142 -25.60 -15.19 -11.18
C SER A 142 -25.33 -16.37 -12.09
N LEU A 143 -25.36 -16.15 -13.39
CA LEU A 143 -24.65 -16.95 -14.36
C LEU A 143 -23.14 -16.71 -14.16
N MET A 144 -22.32 -17.73 -14.37
CA MET A 144 -20.92 -17.94 -13.99
C MET A 144 -19.91 -16.80 -14.29
N PHE A 145 -20.32 -15.76 -15.00
CA PHE A 145 -19.53 -14.53 -15.30
C PHE A 145 -20.13 -13.24 -14.72
N GLY A 146 -21.38 -13.24 -14.22
CA GLY A 146 -22.08 -12.04 -13.78
C GLY A 146 -21.71 -11.55 -12.37
N GLY A 147 -20.93 -12.30 -11.58
CA GLY A 147 -20.55 -11.93 -10.22
C GLY A 147 -19.18 -11.25 -10.08
N MET A 148 -18.34 -11.32 -11.08
CA MET A 148 -16.97 -10.75 -11.04
C MET A 148 -16.93 -9.23 -11.23
N GLY A 149 -17.98 -8.63 -11.78
CA GLY A 149 -18.08 -7.18 -12.00
C GLY A 149 -18.86 -6.42 -10.93
N LYS A 150 -19.27 -7.06 -9.81
CA LYS A 150 -19.95 -6.35 -8.72
C LYS A 150 -18.96 -5.56 -7.90
N SER A 151 -19.32 -4.32 -7.64
CA SER A 151 -18.58 -3.43 -6.75
C SER A 151 -18.56 -4.04 -5.33
N ASN A 152 -17.36 -4.15 -4.74
CA ASN A 152 -17.18 -4.46 -3.32
C ASN A 152 -17.24 -3.20 -2.45
N ALA A 153 -17.88 -2.12 -2.93
CA ALA A 153 -18.01 -0.88 -2.19
C ALA A 153 -18.53 -1.15 -0.77
N LYS A 154 -17.80 -0.68 0.21
CA LYS A 154 -18.26 -0.72 1.61
C LYS A 154 -19.35 0.31 1.77
N ILE A 155 -20.58 -0.16 1.94
CA ILE A 155 -21.72 0.71 2.19
C ILE A 155 -21.81 0.91 3.71
N TYR A 156 -21.50 2.10 4.16
CA TYR A 156 -21.75 2.52 5.53
C TYR A 156 -23.15 3.14 5.57
N VAL A 157 -24.14 2.30 5.90
CA VAL A 157 -25.50 2.77 6.17
C VAL A 157 -25.52 3.39 7.56
N GLN A 158 -26.28 4.47 7.72
CA GLN A 158 -26.51 5.20 8.97
C GLN A 158 -26.21 4.40 10.23
N SER A 159 -25.11 4.68 10.90
CA SER A 159 -24.89 4.26 12.26
C SER A 159 -25.15 5.49 13.13
N THR A 160 -25.95 5.34 14.16
CA THR A 160 -26.18 6.36 15.20
C THR A 160 -24.90 6.85 15.90
N LYS A 161 -23.73 6.31 15.50
CA LYS A 161 -22.38 6.66 15.93
C LYS A 161 -21.46 6.96 14.73
N GLY A 162 -21.95 7.64 13.69
CA GLY A 162 -21.11 8.10 12.57
C GLY A 162 -20.08 9.14 13.04
N ILE A 163 -18.92 9.18 12.38
CA ILE A 163 -17.91 10.24 12.57
C ILE A 163 -18.55 11.56 12.12
N ARG A 164 -18.39 12.62 12.91
CA ARG A 164 -18.85 13.98 12.62
C ARG A 164 -17.69 14.95 12.56
N PHE A 165 -17.95 16.20 12.17
CA PHE A 165 -16.93 17.24 12.14
C PHE A 165 -16.29 17.51 13.51
N ASP A 166 -17.04 17.34 14.60
CA ASP A 166 -16.52 17.45 15.97
C ASP A 166 -15.48 16.37 16.33
N ASP A 167 -15.49 15.24 15.62
CA ASP A 167 -14.51 14.17 15.80
C ASP A 167 -13.23 14.41 14.98
N VAL A 168 -13.24 15.41 14.07
CA VAL A 168 -12.11 15.80 13.22
C VAL A 168 -11.57 17.13 13.76
N ALA A 169 -10.42 17.08 14.43
CA ALA A 169 -9.75 18.27 14.93
C ALA A 169 -8.83 18.86 13.84
N GLY A 170 -8.66 20.17 13.86
CA GLY A 170 -7.95 20.92 12.83
C GLY A 170 -8.72 20.98 11.50
N GLU A 171 -8.08 21.42 10.43
CA GLU A 171 -8.62 21.47 9.07
C GLU A 171 -9.89 22.35 8.95
N ASP A 172 -9.90 23.49 9.63
CA ASP A 172 -11.12 24.30 9.76
C ASP A 172 -11.56 24.89 8.41
N GLU A 173 -10.65 25.27 7.53
CA GLU A 173 -10.94 25.75 6.17
C GLU A 173 -11.52 24.62 5.29
N ALA A 174 -10.97 23.41 5.41
CA ALA A 174 -11.49 22.25 4.70
C ALA A 174 -12.89 21.88 5.20
N LYS A 175 -13.14 21.94 6.52
CA LYS A 175 -14.47 21.72 7.11
C LYS A 175 -15.48 22.77 6.66
N GLU A 176 -15.11 24.05 6.65
CA GLU A 176 -15.98 25.13 6.19
C GLU A 176 -16.39 24.90 4.74
N SER A 177 -15.41 24.60 3.87
CA SER A 177 -15.67 24.29 2.47
C SER A 177 -16.58 23.08 2.27
N LEU A 178 -16.48 22.07 3.14
CA LEU A 178 -17.28 20.84 3.08
C LEU A 178 -18.64 21.01 3.78
N ALA A 179 -18.78 21.92 4.74
CA ALA A 179 -20.06 22.25 5.39
C ALA A 179 -21.09 22.78 4.39
N GLU A 180 -20.64 23.49 3.34
CA GLU A 180 -21.54 23.91 2.25
C GLU A 180 -22.15 22.70 1.52
N ILE A 181 -21.43 21.61 1.38
CA ILE A 181 -21.92 20.38 0.76
C ILE A 181 -22.98 19.73 1.66
N VAL A 182 -22.75 19.73 2.97
CA VAL A 182 -23.71 19.24 3.96
C VAL A 182 -25.00 20.06 3.93
N ASP A 183 -24.89 21.41 3.91
CA ASP A 183 -26.05 22.30 3.81
C ASP A 183 -26.83 22.07 2.51
N TYR A 184 -26.12 21.89 1.39
CA TYR A 184 -26.75 21.59 0.11
C TYR A 184 -27.51 20.26 0.12
N LEU A 185 -26.95 19.21 0.71
CA LEU A 185 -27.64 17.91 0.81
C LEU A 185 -28.92 17.98 1.64
N HIS A 186 -28.96 18.89 2.62
CA HIS A 186 -30.14 19.14 3.44
C HIS A 186 -31.14 20.11 2.77
N ASN A 187 -30.64 21.16 2.11
CA ASN A 187 -31.44 22.27 1.62
C ASN A 187 -31.12 22.62 0.15
N PRO A 188 -31.32 21.70 -0.82
CA PRO A 188 -30.89 21.93 -2.20
C PRO A 188 -31.62 23.11 -2.86
N GLN A 189 -32.85 23.41 -2.47
CA GLN A 189 -33.63 24.49 -3.05
C GLN A 189 -33.04 25.87 -2.76
N LYS A 190 -32.47 26.10 -1.58
CA LYS A 190 -31.78 27.36 -1.23
C LYS A 190 -30.73 27.77 -2.25
N TYR A 191 -30.04 26.81 -2.83
CA TYR A 191 -28.99 27.05 -3.83
C TYR A 191 -29.57 27.21 -5.24
N THR A 192 -30.57 26.44 -5.60
CA THR A 192 -31.24 26.53 -6.91
C THR A 192 -32.02 27.83 -7.06
N ASP A 193 -32.62 28.35 -6.00
CA ASP A 193 -33.38 29.62 -6.01
C ASP A 193 -32.47 30.83 -6.32
N VAL A 194 -31.19 30.77 -5.96
CA VAL A 194 -30.19 31.80 -6.25
C VAL A 194 -29.50 31.55 -7.60
N GLY A 195 -29.77 30.42 -8.25
CA GLY A 195 -29.13 30.01 -9.50
C GLY A 195 -27.73 29.40 -9.31
N ALA A 196 -27.35 29.04 -8.08
CA ALA A 196 -26.08 28.39 -7.80
C ALA A 196 -26.13 26.91 -8.22
N SER A 197 -25.10 26.46 -8.93
CA SER A 197 -24.88 25.05 -9.23
C SER A 197 -23.83 24.46 -8.30
N MET A 198 -24.20 23.41 -7.58
CA MET A 198 -23.22 22.70 -6.73
C MET A 198 -22.26 21.85 -7.54
N PRO A 199 -21.01 21.73 -7.09
CA PRO A 199 -20.05 20.86 -7.72
C PRO A 199 -20.52 19.39 -7.69
N LYS A 200 -20.39 18.68 -8.80
CA LYS A 200 -20.70 17.25 -8.87
C LYS A 200 -19.68 16.42 -8.12
N GLY A 201 -18.43 16.87 -8.12
CA GLY A 201 -17.32 16.20 -7.50
C GLY A 201 -16.38 17.16 -6.76
N VAL A 202 -15.89 16.69 -5.62
CA VAL A 202 -14.90 17.41 -4.80
C VAL A 202 -13.66 16.54 -4.64
N LEU A 203 -12.51 17.13 -4.88
CA LEU A 203 -11.22 16.47 -4.76
C LEU A 203 -10.51 16.94 -3.49
N LEU A 204 -10.34 16.05 -2.52
CA LEU A 204 -9.52 16.25 -1.33
C LEU A 204 -8.05 16.03 -1.69
N VAL A 205 -7.21 17.05 -1.54
CA VAL A 205 -5.80 16.99 -1.92
C VAL A 205 -4.92 17.31 -0.73
N GLY A 206 -3.83 16.58 -0.53
CA GLY A 206 -2.90 16.86 0.57
C GLY A 206 -1.99 15.69 0.91
N PRO A 207 -1.06 15.88 1.86
CA PRO A 207 -0.12 14.84 2.29
C PRO A 207 -0.81 13.59 2.83
N PRO A 208 -0.12 12.43 2.83
CA PRO A 208 -0.65 11.24 3.49
C PRO A 208 -0.81 11.48 5.00
N GLY A 209 -1.81 10.82 5.60
CA GLY A 209 -2.04 10.90 7.05
C GLY A 209 -2.75 12.16 7.56
N THR A 210 -3.14 13.10 6.68
CA THR A 210 -3.86 14.33 7.09
C THR A 210 -5.35 14.12 7.37
N GLY A 211 -5.89 12.91 7.20
CA GLY A 211 -7.27 12.60 7.58
C GLY A 211 -8.32 12.74 6.47
N LYS A 212 -7.93 12.84 5.18
CA LYS A 212 -8.83 12.97 4.03
C LYS A 212 -10.00 11.97 4.04
N THR A 213 -9.71 10.70 4.26
CA THR A 213 -10.73 9.63 4.36
C THR A 213 -11.65 9.82 5.57
N MET A 214 -11.11 10.31 6.70
CA MET A 214 -11.88 10.58 7.91
C MET A 214 -12.80 11.78 7.70
N LEU A 215 -12.30 12.83 7.05
CA LEU A 215 -13.06 14.03 6.71
C LEU A 215 -14.22 13.70 5.75
N ALA A 216 -14.00 12.87 4.73
CA ALA A 216 -15.05 12.41 3.84
C ALA A 216 -16.17 11.63 4.58
N LYS A 217 -15.79 10.80 5.56
CA LYS A 217 -16.76 10.12 6.44
C LYS A 217 -17.50 11.09 7.34
N ALA A 218 -16.84 12.13 7.83
CA ALA A 218 -17.46 13.14 8.68
C ALA A 218 -18.51 13.95 7.90
N VAL A 219 -18.25 14.29 6.63
CA VAL A 219 -19.24 14.92 5.75
C VAL A 219 -20.51 14.07 5.63
N ALA A 220 -20.36 12.78 5.40
CA ALA A 220 -21.51 11.89 5.29
C ALA A 220 -22.25 11.70 6.62
N GLY A 221 -21.52 11.64 7.74
CA GLY A 221 -22.11 11.58 9.08
C GLY A 221 -22.85 12.85 9.47
N GLU A 222 -22.33 14.01 9.09
CA GLU A 222 -22.97 15.30 9.32
C GLU A 222 -24.20 15.50 8.44
N ALA A 223 -24.10 15.14 7.14
CA ALA A 223 -25.22 15.16 6.21
C ALA A 223 -26.26 14.06 6.48
N ASN A 224 -25.95 13.09 7.32
CA ASN A 224 -26.79 11.93 7.64
C ASN A 224 -27.28 11.17 6.40
N VAL A 225 -26.37 10.97 5.43
CA VAL A 225 -26.65 10.25 4.16
C VAL A 225 -25.80 8.98 4.05
N PRO A 226 -26.22 8.00 3.22
CA PRO A 226 -25.43 6.82 2.94
C PRO A 226 -24.05 7.18 2.35
N PHE A 227 -23.03 6.45 2.79
CA PHE A 227 -21.64 6.63 2.36
C PHE A 227 -21.14 5.36 1.67
N PHE A 228 -20.78 5.50 0.39
CA PHE A 228 -20.16 4.44 -0.40
C PHE A 228 -18.66 4.72 -0.46
N SER A 229 -17.83 3.81 0.01
CA SER A 229 -16.38 3.97 0.00
C SER A 229 -15.70 2.87 -0.79
N MET A 230 -14.81 3.26 -1.70
CA MET A 230 -13.98 2.37 -2.49
C MET A 230 -12.60 2.98 -2.69
N SER A 231 -11.55 2.16 -2.72
CA SER A 231 -10.22 2.62 -3.12
C SER A 231 -10.08 2.58 -4.65
N GLY A 232 -9.36 3.55 -5.22
CA GLY A 232 -9.01 3.56 -6.63
C GLY A 232 -8.29 2.28 -7.07
N SER A 233 -7.50 1.70 -6.19
CA SER A 233 -6.81 0.41 -6.43
C SER A 233 -7.78 -0.78 -6.58
N GLU A 234 -8.98 -0.73 -5.99
CA GLU A 234 -9.99 -1.79 -6.11
C GLU A 234 -10.65 -1.84 -7.50
N PHE A 235 -10.49 -0.79 -8.29
CA PHE A 235 -10.93 -0.77 -9.69
C PHE A 235 -9.89 -1.34 -10.67
N VAL A 236 -8.63 -1.46 -10.25
CA VAL A 236 -7.56 -2.01 -11.09
C VAL A 236 -7.62 -3.53 -11.02
N GLU A 237 -7.97 -4.16 -12.14
CA GLU A 237 -8.15 -5.61 -12.24
C GLU A 237 -7.25 -6.19 -13.34
N MET A 238 -7.04 -7.50 -13.30
CA MET A 238 -6.23 -8.19 -14.32
C MET A 238 -6.98 -8.39 -15.65
N PHE A 239 -8.31 -8.32 -15.63
CA PHE A 239 -9.14 -8.56 -16.81
C PHE A 239 -9.75 -7.26 -17.34
N VAL A 240 -9.53 -6.99 -18.61
CA VAL A 240 -10.01 -5.79 -19.29
C VAL A 240 -11.54 -5.65 -19.19
N GLY A 241 -12.00 -4.48 -18.77
CA GLY A 241 -13.42 -4.15 -18.63
C GLY A 241 -14.05 -4.46 -17.27
N MET A 242 -13.36 -5.15 -16.36
CA MET A 242 -13.90 -5.43 -15.02
C MET A 242 -13.92 -4.19 -14.15
N GLY A 243 -12.90 -3.36 -14.19
CA GLY A 243 -12.87 -2.08 -13.48
C GLY A 243 -14.02 -1.17 -13.91
N ALA A 244 -14.23 -1.04 -15.22
CA ALA A 244 -15.36 -0.28 -15.78
C ALA A 244 -16.73 -0.84 -15.33
N SER A 245 -16.87 -2.15 -15.19
CA SER A 245 -18.09 -2.77 -14.68
C SER A 245 -18.33 -2.45 -13.20
N LYS A 246 -17.28 -2.43 -12.38
CA LYS A 246 -17.37 -2.03 -10.96
C LYS A 246 -17.77 -0.56 -10.80
N VAL A 247 -17.24 0.32 -11.65
CA VAL A 247 -17.63 1.73 -11.68
C VAL A 247 -19.12 1.84 -11.96
N ARG A 248 -19.62 1.21 -13.04
CA ARG A 248 -21.07 1.23 -13.36
C ARG A 248 -21.95 0.71 -12.25
N ASP A 249 -21.55 -0.38 -11.61
CA ASP A 249 -22.31 -0.97 -10.48
C ASP A 249 -22.34 -0.03 -9.27
N LEU A 250 -21.20 0.57 -8.91
CA LEU A 250 -21.10 1.55 -7.83
C LEU A 250 -22.05 2.74 -8.05
N PHE A 251 -22.01 3.33 -9.24
CA PHE A 251 -22.84 4.50 -9.58
C PHE A 251 -24.32 4.14 -9.69
N LYS A 252 -24.65 2.93 -10.16
CA LYS A 252 -26.02 2.41 -10.13
C LYS A 252 -26.57 2.30 -8.70
N GLN A 253 -25.77 1.70 -7.80
CA GLN A 253 -26.15 1.58 -6.40
C GLN A 253 -26.29 2.96 -5.72
N ALA A 254 -25.41 3.91 -6.04
CA ALA A 254 -25.49 5.26 -5.52
C ALA A 254 -26.77 5.99 -5.99
N LYS A 255 -27.14 5.87 -7.26
CA LYS A 255 -28.39 6.43 -7.82
C LYS A 255 -29.64 5.85 -7.13
N GLU A 256 -29.62 4.55 -6.81
CA GLU A 256 -30.73 3.88 -6.13
C GLU A 256 -30.89 4.32 -4.67
N LYS A 257 -29.83 4.86 -4.05
CA LYS A 257 -29.80 5.28 -2.64
C LYS A 257 -29.59 6.77 -2.44
N ALA A 258 -29.85 7.57 -3.45
CA ALA A 258 -29.75 9.04 -3.33
C ALA A 258 -30.80 9.60 -2.35
N PRO A 259 -30.47 10.64 -1.54
CA PRO A 259 -29.20 11.36 -1.51
C PRO A 259 -28.08 10.54 -0.83
N CYS A 260 -26.87 10.56 -1.39
CA CYS A 260 -25.74 9.81 -0.85
C CYS A 260 -24.38 10.45 -1.27
N ILE A 261 -23.32 9.99 -0.60
CA ILE A 261 -21.93 10.36 -0.94
C ILE A 261 -21.20 9.13 -1.46
N VAL A 262 -20.54 9.26 -2.60
CA VAL A 262 -19.59 8.28 -3.15
C VAL A 262 -18.19 8.80 -2.90
N PHE A 263 -17.37 8.03 -2.18
CA PHE A 263 -15.99 8.38 -1.89
C PHE A 263 -15.02 7.41 -2.59
N ILE A 264 -14.10 7.97 -3.35
CA ILE A 264 -13.04 7.23 -4.04
C ILE A 264 -11.70 7.67 -3.44
N ASP A 265 -11.10 6.79 -2.64
CA ASP A 265 -9.77 7.04 -2.09
C ASP A 265 -8.69 6.69 -3.12
N GLU A 266 -7.54 7.35 -3.06
CA GLU A 266 -6.41 7.10 -3.98
C GLU A 266 -6.84 7.14 -5.45
N ILE A 267 -7.58 8.18 -5.87
CA ILE A 267 -8.11 8.28 -7.24
C ILE A 267 -7.00 8.27 -8.30
N ASP A 268 -5.78 8.64 -7.94
CA ASP A 268 -4.60 8.59 -8.79
C ASP A 268 -4.22 7.17 -9.24
N ALA A 269 -4.71 6.10 -8.56
CA ALA A 269 -4.53 4.73 -9.01
C ALA A 269 -5.16 4.46 -10.39
N ILE A 270 -6.29 5.11 -10.69
CA ILE A 270 -7.01 4.98 -11.98
C ILE A 270 -6.93 6.24 -12.83
N GLY A 271 -6.73 7.40 -12.20
CA GLY A 271 -6.79 8.72 -12.83
C GLY A 271 -5.47 9.29 -13.32
N LYS A 272 -4.41 8.49 -13.44
CA LYS A 272 -3.07 8.96 -13.83
C LYS A 272 -3.04 9.45 -15.28
N LYS A 273 -2.27 10.53 -15.55
CA LYS A 273 -1.99 11.04 -16.91
C LYS A 273 -1.49 9.95 -17.83
N ARG A 274 -1.85 10.06 -19.11
CA ARG A 274 -1.42 9.16 -20.17
C ARG A 274 0.08 9.33 -20.41
N ASP A 275 0.85 8.29 -20.13
CA ASP A 275 2.25 8.21 -20.57
C ASP A 275 2.29 7.57 -21.95
N ASN A 276 3.05 8.17 -22.88
CA ASN A 276 3.23 7.69 -24.26
C ASN A 276 4.01 6.37 -24.37
N GLN A 277 4.22 5.64 -23.30
CA GLN A 277 4.89 4.34 -23.34
C GLN A 277 3.88 3.23 -23.66
N LEU A 278 4.08 2.63 -24.81
CA LEU A 278 3.43 1.43 -25.33
C LEU A 278 3.54 0.29 -24.31
N SER A 279 2.53 0.06 -23.51
CA SER A 279 2.01 -1.25 -23.06
C SER A 279 1.31 -1.17 -21.70
N SER A 280 0.20 -1.89 -21.57
CA SER A 280 -0.51 -2.31 -20.35
C SER A 280 -1.50 -1.35 -19.64
N ASN A 281 -1.90 -0.23 -20.22
CA ASN A 281 -2.82 0.71 -19.55
C ASN A 281 -4.28 0.67 -20.04
N ASP A 282 -4.63 -0.24 -20.96
CA ASP A 282 -5.98 -0.28 -21.58
C ASP A 282 -7.11 -0.44 -20.54
N GLU A 283 -6.89 -1.21 -19.49
CA GLU A 283 -7.90 -1.41 -18.44
C GLU A 283 -8.10 -0.19 -17.56
N ARG A 284 -7.00 0.46 -17.15
CA ARG A 284 -7.09 1.70 -16.37
C ARG A 284 -7.74 2.82 -17.15
N GLU A 285 -7.40 2.93 -18.45
CA GLU A 285 -7.99 3.93 -19.32
C GLU A 285 -9.48 3.67 -19.56
N GLN A 286 -9.89 2.42 -19.75
CA GLN A 286 -11.31 2.06 -19.84
C GLN A 286 -12.06 2.38 -18.54
N THR A 287 -11.46 2.10 -17.39
CA THR A 287 -12.04 2.39 -16.08
C THR A 287 -12.17 3.90 -15.86
N LEU A 288 -11.13 4.67 -16.19
CA LEU A 288 -11.16 6.12 -16.14
C LEU A 288 -12.25 6.69 -17.06
N ASN A 289 -12.29 6.26 -18.31
CA ASN A 289 -13.30 6.71 -19.28
C ASN A 289 -14.73 6.38 -18.81
N GLN A 290 -14.92 5.21 -18.18
CA GLN A 290 -16.21 4.85 -17.58
C GLN A 290 -16.55 5.77 -16.41
N LEU A 291 -15.59 6.08 -15.53
CA LEU A 291 -15.80 7.01 -14.42
C LEU A 291 -16.21 8.38 -14.94
N LEU A 292 -15.50 8.91 -15.94
CA LEU A 292 -15.83 10.18 -16.58
C LEU A 292 -17.24 10.17 -17.19
N THR A 293 -17.60 9.08 -17.85
CA THR A 293 -18.95 8.90 -18.45
C THR A 293 -20.04 8.89 -17.38
N GLU A 294 -19.82 8.18 -16.27
CA GLU A 294 -20.80 8.17 -15.17
C GLU A 294 -20.93 9.56 -14.51
N MET A 295 -19.81 10.29 -14.34
CA MET A 295 -19.84 11.65 -13.82
C MET A 295 -20.55 12.63 -14.75
N ASP A 296 -20.32 12.54 -16.06
CA ASP A 296 -20.99 13.37 -17.06
C ASP A 296 -22.49 13.05 -17.16
N GLY A 297 -22.85 11.77 -16.98
CA GLY A 297 -24.24 11.28 -17.04
C GLY A 297 -25.11 11.66 -15.81
N PHE A 298 -24.58 12.40 -14.84
CA PHE A 298 -25.38 13.02 -13.79
C PHE A 298 -26.03 14.33 -14.32
N GLU A 299 -27.06 14.20 -15.16
CA GLU A 299 -27.90 15.33 -15.55
C GLU A 299 -28.91 15.62 -14.43
N GLY A 300 -28.74 16.79 -13.82
CA GLY A 300 -29.63 17.29 -12.76
C GLY A 300 -29.39 16.64 -11.40
N ASN A 301 -29.53 17.44 -10.38
CA ASN A 301 -29.29 17.20 -8.96
C ASN A 301 -29.97 15.96 -8.36
N ASN A 302 -29.49 14.77 -8.67
CA ASN A 302 -30.02 13.53 -8.10
C ASN A 302 -29.56 13.28 -6.64
N GLY A 303 -28.96 14.29 -5.97
CA GLY A 303 -28.50 14.17 -4.58
C GLY A 303 -27.29 13.24 -4.38
N VAL A 304 -26.58 12.89 -5.45
CA VAL A 304 -25.32 12.12 -5.35
C VAL A 304 -24.14 13.07 -5.47
N ILE A 305 -23.28 13.08 -4.46
CA ILE A 305 -22.03 13.85 -4.46
C ILE A 305 -20.86 12.90 -4.48
N ILE A 306 -19.87 13.17 -5.32
CA ILE A 306 -18.67 12.38 -5.45
C ILE A 306 -17.54 13.10 -4.71
N LEU A 307 -16.97 12.46 -3.71
CA LEU A 307 -15.73 12.88 -3.08
C LEU A 307 -14.60 11.99 -3.56
N ALA A 308 -13.45 12.54 -3.88
CA ALA A 308 -12.25 11.76 -4.13
C ALA A 308 -11.08 12.29 -3.31
N ALA A 309 -10.11 11.42 -3.02
CA ALA A 309 -8.89 11.81 -2.33
C ALA A 309 -7.65 11.40 -3.12
N THR A 310 -6.62 12.26 -3.09
CA THR A 310 -5.30 11.95 -3.65
C THR A 310 -4.20 12.65 -2.89
N ASN A 311 -3.03 12.01 -2.87
CA ASN A 311 -1.79 12.64 -2.41
C ASN A 311 -0.97 13.22 -3.59
N ARG A 312 -1.42 12.99 -4.84
CA ARG A 312 -0.70 13.34 -6.08
C ARG A 312 -1.61 14.05 -7.09
N PRO A 313 -2.10 15.25 -6.79
CA PRO A 313 -3.02 15.95 -7.69
C PRO A 313 -2.41 16.25 -9.05
N GLU A 314 -1.09 16.45 -9.13
CA GLU A 314 -0.33 16.72 -10.35
C GLU A 314 -0.25 15.51 -11.29
N SER A 315 -0.42 14.29 -10.77
CA SER A 315 -0.41 13.05 -11.56
C SER A 315 -1.74 12.77 -12.26
N LEU A 316 -2.82 13.47 -11.85
CA LEU A 316 -4.16 13.23 -12.37
C LEU A 316 -4.32 13.70 -13.83
N ASP A 317 -5.09 12.94 -14.59
CA ASP A 317 -5.53 13.33 -15.94
C ASP A 317 -6.35 14.64 -15.85
N PRO A 318 -6.01 15.68 -16.65
CA PRO A 318 -6.75 16.93 -16.66
C PRO A 318 -8.25 16.77 -16.93
N ALA A 319 -8.66 15.69 -17.57
CA ALA A 319 -10.06 15.41 -17.81
C ALA A 319 -10.88 15.22 -16.53
N LEU A 320 -10.26 14.70 -15.46
CA LEU A 320 -10.92 14.55 -14.16
C LEU A 320 -11.23 15.89 -13.47
N THR A 321 -10.40 16.90 -13.71
CA THR A 321 -10.52 18.21 -13.02
C THR A 321 -11.20 19.29 -13.85
N ARG A 322 -11.85 18.90 -14.96
CA ARG A 322 -12.67 19.81 -15.77
C ARG A 322 -13.98 20.16 -15.07
N PRO A 323 -14.54 21.38 -15.33
CA PRO A 323 -15.86 21.75 -14.83
C PRO A 323 -16.92 20.68 -15.11
N GLY A 324 -17.77 20.40 -14.12
CA GLY A 324 -18.78 19.36 -14.16
C GLY A 324 -18.31 17.98 -13.71
N ARG A 325 -17.06 17.84 -13.25
CA ARG A 325 -16.45 16.61 -12.69
C ARG A 325 -15.89 16.92 -11.30
N PHE A 326 -14.58 16.77 -11.06
CA PHE A 326 -13.93 17.23 -9.82
C PHE A 326 -13.53 18.70 -9.97
N ASP A 327 -14.50 19.56 -10.00
CA ASP A 327 -14.34 21.01 -10.23
C ASP A 327 -14.03 21.80 -8.96
N ARG A 328 -14.27 21.22 -7.78
CA ARG A 328 -13.87 21.81 -6.51
C ARG A 328 -12.70 21.05 -5.91
N ARG A 329 -11.62 21.76 -5.57
CA ARG A 329 -10.48 21.21 -4.85
C ARG A 329 -10.49 21.75 -3.43
N VAL A 330 -10.37 20.85 -2.46
CA VAL A 330 -10.26 21.16 -1.04
C VAL A 330 -8.90 20.69 -0.56
N PRO A 331 -7.96 21.60 -0.26
CA PRO A 331 -6.69 21.23 0.35
C PRO A 331 -6.93 20.73 1.77
N VAL A 332 -6.24 19.64 2.14
CA VAL A 332 -6.19 19.06 3.48
C VAL A 332 -4.72 18.96 3.82
N GLU A 333 -4.21 20.01 4.45
CA GLU A 333 -2.78 20.23 4.66
C GLU A 333 -2.29 19.56 5.95
N LEU A 334 -0.99 19.69 6.25
CA LEU A 334 -0.49 19.31 7.58
C LEU A 334 -1.05 20.29 8.62
N PRO A 335 -1.45 19.82 9.80
CA PRO A 335 -2.05 20.67 10.81
C PRO A 335 -1.05 21.72 11.32
N ASP A 336 -1.53 22.95 11.50
CA ASP A 336 -0.84 24.03 12.20
C ASP A 336 -0.68 23.70 13.71
N LEU A 337 -0.05 24.56 14.47
CA LEU A 337 0.17 24.35 15.89
C LEU A 337 -1.14 24.12 16.66
N ALA A 338 -2.16 24.93 16.40
CA ALA A 338 -3.46 24.81 17.06
C ALA A 338 -4.18 23.53 16.66
N GLY A 339 -4.12 23.15 15.39
CA GLY A 339 -4.64 21.89 14.85
C GLY A 339 -3.93 20.68 15.46
N ARG A 340 -2.60 20.69 15.58
CA ARG A 340 -1.84 19.61 16.22
C ARG A 340 -2.26 19.44 17.69
N GLU A 341 -2.36 20.53 18.43
CA GLU A 341 -2.82 20.50 19.84
C GLU A 341 -4.24 19.94 19.94
N ALA A 342 -5.15 20.36 19.08
CA ALA A 342 -6.53 19.89 19.04
C ALA A 342 -6.61 18.39 18.70
N ILE A 343 -5.82 17.92 17.71
CA ILE A 343 -5.73 16.49 17.33
C ILE A 343 -5.20 15.65 18.49
N LEU A 344 -4.12 16.08 19.15
CA LEU A 344 -3.56 15.41 20.33
C LEU A 344 -4.61 15.27 21.44
N LYS A 345 -5.34 16.35 21.74
CA LYS A 345 -6.42 16.33 22.74
C LYS A 345 -7.57 15.38 22.38
N VAL A 346 -7.96 15.33 21.11
CA VAL A 346 -9.01 14.39 20.65
C VAL A 346 -8.57 12.94 20.84
N HIS A 347 -7.33 12.61 20.48
CA HIS A 347 -6.81 11.26 20.65
C HIS A 347 -6.54 10.92 22.13
N ALA A 348 -6.11 11.90 22.93
CA ALA A 348 -5.87 11.74 24.38
C ALA A 348 -7.16 11.43 25.16
N LYS A 349 -8.33 11.88 24.72
CA LYS A 349 -9.63 11.48 25.32
C LYS A 349 -9.87 9.97 25.38
N LYS A 350 -9.17 9.19 24.56
CA LYS A 350 -9.32 7.73 24.48
C LYS A 350 -8.42 6.98 25.46
N ILE A 351 -7.49 7.66 26.13
CA ILE A 351 -6.52 7.11 27.06
C ILE A 351 -6.58 7.87 28.39
N LYS A 352 -5.93 7.34 29.41
CA LYS A 352 -5.80 8.03 30.70
C LYS A 352 -4.51 8.84 30.71
N THR A 353 -4.62 10.15 30.69
CA THR A 353 -3.49 11.09 30.79
C THR A 353 -3.43 11.70 32.19
N ALA A 354 -2.25 12.11 32.61
CA ALA A 354 -2.08 12.93 33.80
C ALA A 354 -2.66 14.34 33.58
N ASP A 355 -3.09 14.99 34.63
CA ASP A 355 -3.77 16.29 34.54
C ASP A 355 -2.80 17.46 34.25
N ASP A 356 -1.50 17.26 34.44
CA ASP A 356 -0.43 18.24 34.27
C ASP A 356 0.22 18.22 32.88
N VAL A 357 -0.30 17.45 31.92
CA VAL A 357 0.23 17.36 30.55
C VAL A 357 -0.02 18.66 29.78
N ASP A 358 1.06 19.31 29.35
CA ASP A 358 1.00 20.45 28.46
C ASP A 358 0.97 20.03 26.97
N PHE A 359 -0.25 19.85 26.43
CA PHE A 359 -0.44 19.52 25.01
C PHE A 359 0.05 20.60 24.04
N HIS A 360 0.19 21.85 24.48
CA HIS A 360 0.74 22.90 23.66
C HIS A 360 2.25 22.70 23.41
N THR A 361 3.00 22.40 24.45
CA THR A 361 4.43 22.04 24.34
C THR A 361 4.63 20.78 23.49
N ILE A 362 3.82 19.75 23.71
CA ILE A 362 3.84 18.50 22.91
C ILE A 362 3.55 18.78 21.43
N ALA A 363 2.57 19.63 21.12
CA ALA A 363 2.22 20.01 19.74
C ALA A 363 3.35 20.81 19.05
N ARG A 364 4.08 21.65 19.79
CA ARG A 364 5.27 22.35 19.28
C ARG A 364 6.39 21.36 18.92
N MET A 365 6.67 20.39 19.80
CA MET A 365 7.68 19.35 19.56
C MET A 365 7.34 18.47 18.35
N ALA A 366 6.06 18.26 18.07
CA ALA A 366 5.55 17.48 16.95
C ALA A 366 5.35 18.33 15.67
N SER A 367 6.17 19.36 15.47
CA SER A 367 6.09 20.23 14.29
C SER A 367 6.24 19.42 12.99
N GLY A 368 5.36 19.67 12.02
CA GLY A 368 5.35 18.98 10.73
C GLY A 368 4.72 17.57 10.75
N ALA A 369 4.25 17.09 11.91
CA ALA A 369 3.60 15.80 12.01
C ALA A 369 2.17 15.84 11.44
N SER A 370 1.83 14.78 10.69
CA SER A 370 0.46 14.53 10.21
C SER A 370 -0.48 14.08 11.33
N GLY A 371 -1.79 14.17 11.11
CA GLY A 371 -2.78 13.68 12.07
C GLY A 371 -2.63 12.21 12.43
N ALA A 372 -2.21 11.37 11.48
CA ALA A 372 -1.95 9.95 11.71
C ALA A 372 -0.71 9.73 12.60
N GLU A 373 0.35 10.52 12.40
CA GLU A 373 1.55 10.45 13.25
C GLU A 373 1.24 10.92 14.67
N LEU A 374 0.47 12.00 14.83
CA LEU A 374 0.03 12.48 16.15
C LEU A 374 -0.82 11.43 16.88
N ALA A 375 -1.73 10.75 16.19
CA ALA A 375 -2.50 9.64 16.75
C ALA A 375 -1.59 8.48 17.19
N ASN A 376 -0.56 8.17 16.39
CA ASN A 376 0.43 7.15 16.72
C ASN A 376 1.29 7.55 17.93
N MET A 377 1.68 8.82 18.06
CA MET A 377 2.42 9.33 19.21
C MET A 377 1.63 9.12 20.51
N ILE A 378 0.34 9.42 20.52
CA ILE A 378 -0.55 9.18 21.67
C ILE A 378 -0.61 7.67 22.02
N ASN A 379 -0.73 6.82 21.01
CA ASN A 379 -0.75 5.37 21.22
C ASN A 379 0.58 4.83 21.77
N GLU A 380 1.72 5.28 21.22
CA GLU A 380 3.06 4.90 21.72
C GLU A 380 3.29 5.36 23.15
N ALA A 381 2.83 6.55 23.51
CA ALA A 381 2.90 7.04 24.90
C ALA A 381 2.10 6.14 25.86
N ALA A 382 0.90 5.70 25.44
CA ALA A 382 0.10 4.76 26.23
C ALA A 382 0.79 3.39 26.37
N LEU A 383 1.37 2.86 25.29
CA LEU A 383 2.15 1.62 25.32
C LEU A 383 3.39 1.74 26.21
N ARG A 384 4.05 2.91 26.21
CA ARG A 384 5.19 3.18 27.09
C ARG A 384 4.78 3.20 28.56
N ALA A 385 3.67 3.86 28.92
CA ALA A 385 3.14 3.86 30.28
C ALA A 385 2.93 2.43 30.80
N VAL A 386 2.32 1.56 29.97
CA VAL A 386 2.11 0.13 30.31
C VAL A 386 3.43 -0.61 30.47
N ARG A 387 4.40 -0.43 29.57
CA ARG A 387 5.74 -1.03 29.69
C ARG A 387 6.46 -0.65 31.00
N ASN A 388 6.15 0.53 31.52
CA ASN A 388 6.70 1.03 32.80
C ASN A 388 5.77 0.74 34.00
N ASN A 389 4.83 -0.19 33.87
CA ASN A 389 3.86 -0.59 34.90
C ASN A 389 3.02 0.58 35.45
N ARG A 390 2.72 1.57 34.61
CA ARG A 390 1.85 2.71 34.92
C ARG A 390 0.51 2.58 34.18
N THR A 391 -0.53 3.15 34.77
CA THR A 391 -1.90 3.17 34.21
C THR A 391 -2.29 4.53 33.66
N VAL A 392 -1.40 5.51 33.77
CA VAL A 392 -1.59 6.90 33.36
C VAL A 392 -0.39 7.34 32.53
N VAL A 393 -0.66 8.01 31.43
CA VAL A 393 0.36 8.59 30.54
C VAL A 393 0.80 9.93 31.10
N THR A 394 2.11 10.12 31.23
CA THR A 394 2.75 11.36 31.66
C THR A 394 3.27 12.16 30.46
N GLU A 395 3.63 13.43 30.68
CA GLU A 395 4.26 14.28 29.66
C GLU A 395 5.56 13.64 29.11
N ALA A 396 6.40 13.08 30.00
CA ALA A 396 7.62 12.37 29.58
C ALA A 396 7.36 11.13 28.69
N ASP A 397 6.17 10.52 28.75
CA ASP A 397 5.81 9.45 27.83
C ASP A 397 5.46 10.00 26.45
N LEU A 398 4.80 11.13 26.39
CA LEU A 398 4.47 11.82 25.16
C LEU A 398 5.72 12.36 24.46
N GLU A 399 6.62 13.00 25.20
CA GLU A 399 7.91 13.46 24.66
C GLU A 399 8.71 12.32 24.04
N GLU A 400 8.90 11.21 24.76
CA GLU A 400 9.61 10.06 24.22
C GLU A 400 8.87 9.41 23.04
N SER A 401 7.52 9.45 23.02
CA SER A 401 6.75 8.91 21.90
C SER A 401 6.96 9.73 20.62
N ILE A 402 7.10 11.05 20.73
CA ILE A 402 7.48 11.92 19.59
C ILE A 402 8.84 11.48 19.06
N GLU A 403 9.82 11.30 19.94
CA GLU A 403 11.15 10.85 19.55
C GLU A 403 11.14 9.47 18.91
N VAL A 404 10.31 8.56 19.43
CA VAL A 404 10.15 7.21 18.85
C VAL A 404 9.55 7.26 17.45
N VAL A 405 8.57 8.12 17.21
CA VAL A 405 7.93 8.25 15.89
C VAL A 405 8.88 8.92 14.88
N ILE A 406 9.63 9.94 15.30
CA ILE A 406 10.56 10.69 14.43
C ILE A 406 11.88 9.94 14.23
N ALA A 407 12.51 9.46 15.30
CA ALA A 407 13.88 8.93 15.30
C ALA A 407 13.97 7.42 15.63
N GLY A 408 12.85 6.76 15.93
CA GLY A 408 12.80 5.35 16.28
C GLY A 408 13.15 5.09 17.77
N TYR A 409 13.06 3.82 18.16
CA TYR A 409 13.32 3.39 19.54
C TYR A 409 14.79 3.53 19.93
N GLN A 410 15.06 3.73 21.24
CA GLN A 410 16.41 3.69 21.79
C GLN A 410 17.01 2.29 21.64
N LYS A 411 18.24 2.21 21.13
CA LYS A 411 18.99 0.96 21.02
C LYS A 411 19.56 0.56 22.38
N LYS A 412 19.00 -0.47 23.00
CA LYS A 412 19.47 -0.95 24.32
C LYS A 412 20.85 -1.63 24.29
N ASN A 413 21.25 -2.18 23.14
CA ASN A 413 22.47 -3.00 22.97
C ASN A 413 23.57 -2.32 22.15
N ALA A 414 23.42 -1.04 21.80
CA ALA A 414 24.49 -0.31 21.09
C ALA A 414 25.48 0.21 22.14
N VAL A 415 26.60 -0.48 22.27
CA VAL A 415 27.72 0.00 23.09
C VAL A 415 28.64 0.80 22.16
N LEU A 416 28.54 2.13 22.20
CA LEU A 416 29.52 3.00 21.57
C LEU A 416 30.85 2.87 22.34
N SER A 417 31.95 2.82 21.61
CA SER A 417 33.26 2.97 22.25
C SER A 417 33.40 4.36 22.87
N ASP A 418 34.25 4.51 23.86
CA ASP A 418 34.52 5.81 24.51
C ASP A 418 34.89 6.91 23.50
N LYS A 419 35.67 6.54 22.45
CA LYS A 419 36.03 7.47 21.36
C LYS A 419 34.79 7.89 20.59
N GLU A 420 33.95 6.94 20.17
CA GLU A 420 32.73 7.23 19.41
C GLU A 420 31.75 8.06 20.24
N LYS A 421 31.50 7.68 21.50
CA LYS A 421 30.62 8.43 22.40
C LYS A 421 31.07 9.88 22.55
N LYS A 422 32.38 10.09 22.69
CA LYS A 422 32.97 11.43 22.77
C LYS A 422 32.79 12.20 21.46
N THR A 423 33.04 11.56 20.32
CA THR A 423 32.89 12.18 18.99
C THR A 423 31.43 12.61 18.77
N VAL A 424 30.46 11.73 19.08
CA VAL A 424 29.02 12.06 18.96
C VAL A 424 28.64 13.22 19.88
N ALA A 425 29.15 13.25 21.13
CA ALA A 425 28.87 14.36 22.04
C ALA A 425 29.34 15.72 21.49
N TYR A 426 30.52 15.77 20.91
CA TYR A 426 31.01 16.99 20.28
C TYR A 426 30.23 17.33 19.00
N HIS A 427 29.84 16.34 18.22
CA HIS A 427 29.03 16.50 17.03
C HIS A 427 27.69 17.18 17.34
N GLU A 428 26.93 16.62 18.30
CA GLU A 428 25.62 17.14 18.70
C GLU A 428 25.72 18.54 19.35
N ILE A 429 26.72 18.74 20.21
CA ILE A 429 26.96 20.09 20.77
C ILE A 429 27.40 21.06 19.67
N GLY A 430 28.12 20.59 18.65
CA GLY A 430 28.47 21.42 17.49
C GLY A 430 27.24 22.02 16.81
N HIS A 431 26.21 21.22 16.56
CA HIS A 431 24.94 21.70 16.03
C HIS A 431 24.26 22.71 16.97
N ALA A 432 24.14 22.34 18.24
CA ALA A 432 23.47 23.16 19.25
C ALA A 432 24.17 24.50 19.48
N LEU A 433 25.49 24.51 19.59
CA LEU A 433 26.28 25.72 19.82
C LEU A 433 26.27 26.64 18.60
N VAL A 434 26.43 26.11 17.39
CA VAL A 434 26.32 26.91 16.15
C VAL A 434 24.92 27.53 16.06
N ALA A 435 23.87 26.79 16.37
CA ALA A 435 22.50 27.33 16.40
C ALA A 435 22.33 28.46 17.43
N ALA A 436 22.81 28.23 18.67
CA ALA A 436 22.66 29.21 19.76
C ALA A 436 23.46 30.50 19.54
N MET A 437 24.56 30.44 18.79
CA MET A 437 25.41 31.60 18.48
C MET A 437 24.98 32.38 17.24
N GLN A 438 23.92 31.94 16.56
CA GLN A 438 23.36 32.60 15.40
C GLN A 438 22.05 33.34 15.75
N THR A 439 21.76 34.38 14.98
CA THR A 439 20.46 35.05 15.04
C THR A 439 19.42 34.24 14.25
N HIS A 440 18.16 34.26 14.69
CA HIS A 440 17.04 33.62 13.99
C HIS A 440 17.10 32.09 13.87
N SER A 441 17.84 31.42 14.76
CA SER A 441 17.80 29.97 14.91
C SER A 441 16.72 29.54 15.91
N ALA A 442 16.08 28.41 15.64
CA ALA A 442 15.14 27.81 16.58
C ALA A 442 15.84 27.43 17.90
N PRO A 443 15.20 27.63 19.06
CA PRO A 443 15.75 27.21 20.34
C PRO A 443 16.04 25.72 20.39
N VAL A 444 17.15 25.35 21.05
CA VAL A 444 17.47 23.96 21.36
C VAL A 444 16.55 23.49 22.46
N GLN A 445 15.82 22.41 22.23
CA GLN A 445 14.90 21.80 23.20
C GLN A 445 15.56 20.64 23.93
N LYS A 446 16.30 19.79 23.22
CA LYS A 446 16.93 18.59 23.77
C LYS A 446 18.13 18.17 22.94
N ILE A 447 19.15 17.64 23.60
CA ILE A 447 20.33 17.05 22.95
C ILE A 447 20.56 15.68 23.58
N THR A 448 20.76 14.66 22.75
CA THR A 448 21.04 13.29 23.23
C THR A 448 22.07 12.58 22.37
N ILE A 449 22.86 11.73 23.02
CA ILE A 449 23.83 10.83 22.36
C ILE A 449 23.42 9.36 22.49
N ILE A 450 22.15 9.10 22.82
CA ILE A 450 21.61 7.74 22.89
C ILE A 450 21.23 7.29 21.47
N PRO A 451 21.85 6.19 20.96
CA PRO A 451 21.56 5.70 19.61
C PRO A 451 20.11 5.26 19.43
N ARG A 452 19.56 5.56 18.23
CA ARG A 452 18.19 5.22 17.84
C ARG A 452 18.15 4.15 16.73
N THR A 453 17.01 3.50 16.56
CA THR A 453 16.84 2.43 15.55
C THR A 453 16.81 2.95 14.11
N SER A 454 16.56 4.24 13.90
CA SER A 454 16.71 4.91 12.58
C SER A 454 18.15 4.95 12.07
N GLY A 455 19.14 4.66 12.94
CA GLY A 455 20.56 4.72 12.61
C GLY A 455 21.26 5.97 13.15
N ALA A 456 20.53 6.94 13.68
CA ALA A 456 21.10 8.10 14.36
C ALA A 456 21.85 7.65 15.63
N LEU A 457 23.06 8.15 15.83
CA LEU A 457 23.89 7.91 17.02
C LEU A 457 23.62 8.92 18.13
N GLY A 458 23.09 10.07 17.78
CA GLY A 458 22.59 11.14 18.61
C GLY A 458 21.64 12.02 17.82
N TYR A 459 21.09 13.04 18.41
CA TYR A 459 20.37 14.12 17.73
C TYR A 459 20.21 15.35 18.60
N THR A 460 20.12 16.50 17.94
CA THR A 460 19.83 17.79 18.53
C THR A 460 18.45 18.24 18.07
N MET A 461 17.49 18.30 19.01
CA MET A 461 16.13 18.76 18.73
C MET A 461 16.05 20.27 18.87
N GLN A 462 15.65 20.93 17.80
CA GLN A 462 15.31 22.36 17.79
C GLN A 462 13.82 22.52 17.53
N VAL A 463 13.15 23.36 18.29
CA VAL A 463 11.71 23.58 18.22
C VAL A 463 11.43 25.06 18.03
N GLU A 464 10.75 25.41 16.92
CA GLU A 464 10.32 26.78 16.67
C GLU A 464 9.32 27.24 17.74
N THR A 465 9.34 28.54 18.04
CA THR A 465 8.42 29.13 19.03
C THR A 465 6.99 29.28 18.52
N GLY A 466 6.79 29.19 17.20
CA GLY A 466 5.49 29.26 16.52
C GLY A 466 5.60 28.80 15.08
N ASP A 467 4.47 28.76 14.37
CA ASP A 467 4.46 28.43 12.95
C ASP A 467 5.09 29.55 12.11
N LYS A 468 6.06 29.20 11.29
CA LYS A 468 6.82 30.13 10.47
C LYS A 468 6.61 29.82 9.00
N TYR A 469 5.94 30.73 8.31
CA TYR A 469 5.55 30.56 6.90
C TYR A 469 6.56 31.11 5.90
N LEU A 470 7.37 32.09 6.31
CA LEU A 470 8.37 32.72 5.45
C LEU A 470 9.75 32.67 6.12
N MET A 471 10.76 32.30 5.34
CA MET A 471 12.16 32.32 5.75
C MET A 471 12.98 33.20 4.83
N THR A 472 13.83 34.02 5.40
CA THR A 472 14.75 34.89 4.65
C THR A 472 15.97 34.11 4.15
N LYS A 473 16.72 34.69 3.19
CA LYS A 473 17.99 34.15 2.69
C LYS A 473 18.99 33.86 3.83
N ASP A 474 19.06 34.80 4.80
CA ASP A 474 19.99 34.67 5.93
C ASP A 474 19.57 33.56 6.90
N GLU A 475 18.27 33.38 7.14
CA GLU A 475 17.77 32.29 7.98
C GLU A 475 18.03 30.91 7.38
N LEU A 476 17.84 30.76 6.07
CA LEU A 476 18.16 29.50 5.38
C LEU A 476 19.67 29.25 5.36
N ALA A 477 20.48 30.28 5.15
CA ALA A 477 21.94 30.17 5.24
C ALA A 477 22.39 29.78 6.65
N ASN A 478 21.80 30.37 7.69
CA ASN A 478 22.05 30.00 9.09
C ASN A 478 21.65 28.55 9.39
N LYS A 479 20.56 28.07 8.79
CA LYS A 479 20.15 26.66 8.91
C LYS A 479 21.15 25.70 8.27
N ILE A 480 21.72 26.06 7.10
CA ILE A 480 22.82 25.31 6.48
C ILE A 480 24.04 25.31 7.40
N CYS A 481 24.39 26.46 7.98
CA CYS A 481 25.49 26.59 8.92
C CYS A 481 25.30 25.65 10.14
N THR A 482 24.06 25.58 10.68
CA THR A 482 23.72 24.67 11.78
C THR A 482 23.88 23.20 11.36
N TYR A 483 23.41 22.79 10.18
CA TYR A 483 23.61 21.42 9.67
C TYR A 483 25.10 21.06 9.54
N THR A 484 25.97 22.01 9.21
CA THR A 484 27.42 21.74 9.12
C THR A 484 28.13 21.75 10.47
N GLY A 485 27.45 22.15 11.57
CA GLY A 485 28.01 22.35 12.91
C GLY A 485 28.61 21.10 13.52
N GLY A 486 27.95 19.93 13.38
CA GLY A 486 28.45 18.65 13.91
C GLY A 486 29.81 18.27 13.31
N ARG A 487 29.90 18.25 11.99
CA ARG A 487 31.17 17.99 11.29
C ARG A 487 32.22 19.03 11.60
N ALA A 488 31.86 20.31 11.66
CA ALA A 488 32.78 21.38 12.02
C ALA A 488 33.35 21.17 13.44
N ALA A 489 32.57 20.65 14.38
CA ALA A 489 33.06 20.31 15.72
C ALA A 489 34.06 19.16 15.69
N GLU A 490 33.83 18.10 14.90
CA GLU A 490 34.78 17.01 14.72
C GLU A 490 36.12 17.52 14.17
N GLU A 491 36.10 18.36 13.14
CA GLU A 491 37.30 18.94 12.52
C GLU A 491 38.05 19.83 13.50
N VAL A 492 37.37 20.70 14.25
CA VAL A 492 37.99 21.64 15.20
C VAL A 492 38.60 20.92 16.41
N VAL A 493 37.98 19.82 16.84
CA VAL A 493 38.36 19.14 18.08
C VAL A 493 39.36 18.01 17.86
N PHE A 494 39.04 17.15 16.87
CA PHE A 494 39.79 15.91 16.64
C PHE A 494 40.66 15.95 15.38
N ASN A 495 40.51 16.97 14.54
CA ASN A 495 41.09 17.03 13.22
C ASN A 495 40.82 15.77 12.38
N GLU A 496 39.66 15.16 12.63
CA GLU A 496 39.13 13.95 11.95
C GLU A 496 37.75 14.25 11.39
N ILE A 497 37.32 13.44 10.42
CA ILE A 497 36.02 13.52 9.77
C ILE A 497 35.40 12.13 9.86
N THR A 498 34.18 12.04 10.35
CA THR A 498 33.47 10.75 10.43
C THR A 498 32.30 10.67 9.46
N THR A 499 31.76 9.47 9.32
CA THR A 499 30.56 9.20 8.50
C THR A 499 29.26 9.67 9.19
N GLY A 500 29.32 10.13 10.44
CA GLY A 500 28.16 10.56 11.25
C GLY A 500 27.38 11.71 10.60
N ALA A 501 28.09 12.62 9.91
CA ALA A 501 27.50 13.79 9.27
C ALA A 501 26.76 13.51 7.95
N SER A 502 26.52 12.24 7.57
CA SER A 502 25.93 11.90 6.25
C SER A 502 24.57 12.55 6.01
N ASN A 503 23.68 12.48 7.00
CA ASN A 503 22.35 13.08 6.90
C ASN A 503 22.41 14.62 6.87
N ASP A 504 23.30 15.22 7.66
CA ASP A 504 23.46 16.68 7.72
C ASP A 504 23.96 17.24 6.39
N ILE A 505 24.90 16.54 5.75
CA ILE A 505 25.39 16.86 4.41
C ILE A 505 24.27 16.81 3.38
N GLU A 506 23.41 15.78 3.46
CA GLU A 506 22.25 15.67 2.57
C GLU A 506 21.27 16.84 2.76
N GLN A 507 20.90 17.15 4.01
CA GLN A 507 19.99 18.25 4.33
C GLN A 507 20.57 19.60 3.94
N ALA A 508 21.83 19.85 4.24
CA ALA A 508 22.53 21.09 3.85
C ALA A 508 22.55 21.26 2.33
N THR A 509 22.88 20.21 1.59
CA THR A 509 22.93 20.22 0.11
C THR A 509 21.53 20.44 -0.49
N LYS A 510 20.52 19.75 0.02
CA LYS A 510 19.13 19.87 -0.43
C LYS A 510 18.61 21.30 -0.21
N LEU A 511 18.88 21.88 0.95
CA LEU A 511 18.46 23.24 1.26
C LEU A 511 19.21 24.28 0.41
N ALA A 512 20.52 24.14 0.25
CA ALA A 512 21.34 25.02 -0.60
C ALA A 512 20.88 24.97 -2.06
N ARG A 513 20.56 23.78 -2.57
CA ARG A 513 19.99 23.62 -3.92
C ARG A 513 18.66 24.35 -4.06
N ALA A 514 17.73 24.14 -3.11
CA ALA A 514 16.42 24.80 -3.14
C ALA A 514 16.52 26.33 -3.09
N MET A 515 17.47 26.89 -2.32
CA MET A 515 17.72 28.34 -2.29
C MET A 515 18.08 28.89 -3.68
N ILE A 516 18.85 28.16 -4.46
CA ILE A 516 19.33 28.57 -5.78
C ILE A 516 18.27 28.30 -6.85
N THR A 517 17.71 27.08 -6.89
CA THR A 517 16.88 26.64 -8.02
C THR A 517 15.40 26.97 -7.88
N ARG A 518 14.91 27.07 -6.64
CA ARG A 518 13.47 27.22 -6.35
C ARG A 518 13.10 28.59 -5.80
N TYR A 519 13.91 29.13 -4.89
CA TYR A 519 13.55 30.35 -4.18
C TYR A 519 14.14 31.63 -4.81
N GLY A 520 14.97 31.48 -5.86
CA GLY A 520 15.60 32.64 -6.52
C GLY A 520 16.51 33.46 -5.57
N MET A 521 17.18 32.80 -4.62
CA MET A 521 18.01 33.44 -3.60
C MET A 521 19.50 33.49 -3.99
N SER A 522 19.82 33.31 -5.27
CA SER A 522 21.19 33.46 -5.79
C SER A 522 21.35 34.83 -6.45
N ASP A 523 22.53 35.41 -6.35
CA ASP A 523 22.82 36.70 -6.97
C ASP A 523 23.05 36.57 -8.50
N GLU A 524 23.30 35.33 -8.99
CA GLU A 524 23.59 35.06 -10.40
C GLU A 524 22.33 34.77 -11.22
N PHE A 525 21.37 34.02 -10.65
CA PHE A 525 20.12 33.64 -11.34
C PHE A 525 18.92 34.48 -10.92
N ASP A 526 19.03 35.23 -9.82
CA ASP A 526 17.97 36.10 -9.28
C ASP A 526 16.59 35.39 -9.28
N MET A 527 15.55 36.01 -9.78
CA MET A 527 14.16 35.54 -9.76
C MET A 527 13.84 34.52 -10.87
N VAL A 528 14.74 33.55 -11.13
CA VAL A 528 14.52 32.50 -12.12
C VAL A 528 14.25 31.16 -11.45
N ALA A 529 13.13 30.51 -11.80
CA ALA A 529 12.83 29.16 -11.36
C ALA A 529 13.56 28.15 -12.27
N LEU A 530 14.52 27.42 -11.73
CA LEU A 530 15.36 26.48 -12.45
C LEU A 530 14.97 25.01 -12.22
N GLU A 531 13.93 24.77 -11.39
CA GLU A 531 13.37 23.44 -11.16
C GLU A 531 11.83 23.47 -11.18
N THR A 532 11.27 22.33 -11.53
CA THR A 532 9.83 22.04 -11.38
C THR A 532 9.65 21.04 -10.25
N VAL A 533 8.72 21.30 -9.34
CA VAL A 533 8.36 20.40 -8.26
C VAL A 533 7.32 19.40 -8.79
N ASN A 534 7.69 18.14 -8.79
CA ASN A 534 6.79 17.02 -9.00
C ASN A 534 6.49 16.42 -7.62
N ASN A 535 5.28 15.87 -7.42
CA ASN A 535 4.89 15.25 -6.14
C ASN A 535 4.93 16.22 -4.94
N GLN A 536 4.23 17.34 -5.03
CA GLN A 536 4.20 18.39 -4.01
C GLN A 536 3.97 17.88 -2.58
N TYR A 537 3.16 16.83 -2.39
CA TYR A 537 2.79 16.27 -1.09
C TYR A 537 3.53 14.98 -0.68
N LEU A 538 4.44 14.47 -1.53
CA LEU A 538 5.14 13.19 -1.30
C LEU A 538 6.67 13.34 -1.31
N GLY A 539 7.18 14.39 -0.72
CA GLY A 539 8.62 14.60 -0.59
C GLY A 539 9.24 15.46 -1.70
N GLY A 540 8.43 15.94 -2.65
CA GLY A 540 8.84 16.97 -3.59
C GLY A 540 9.96 16.54 -4.53
N ASP A 541 9.78 15.45 -5.28
CA ASP A 541 10.69 15.13 -6.37
C ASP A 541 10.79 16.33 -7.30
N THR A 542 11.99 16.84 -7.51
CA THR A 542 12.25 17.98 -8.37
C THR A 542 12.95 17.55 -9.64
N SER A 543 12.56 18.12 -10.75
CA SER A 543 13.28 18.00 -12.02
C SER A 543 13.84 19.35 -12.42
N LEU A 544 15.14 19.38 -12.78
CA LEU A 544 15.77 20.60 -13.26
C LEU A 544 15.21 20.98 -14.63
N ALA A 545 14.79 22.25 -14.75
CA ALA A 545 14.22 22.84 -15.96
C ALA A 545 15.22 23.81 -16.61
N CYS A 546 16.47 23.38 -16.75
CA CYS A 546 17.55 24.23 -17.27
C CYS A 546 18.55 23.42 -18.12
N SER A 547 19.43 24.12 -18.84
CA SER A 547 20.47 23.50 -19.68
C SER A 547 21.54 22.80 -18.84
N ALA A 548 22.30 21.86 -19.44
CA ALA A 548 23.42 21.19 -18.79
C ALA A 548 24.50 22.17 -18.30
N GLN A 549 24.69 23.28 -19.01
CA GLN A 549 25.64 24.32 -18.61
C GLN A 549 25.16 25.02 -17.33
N THR A 550 23.88 25.39 -17.26
CA THR A 550 23.28 25.99 -16.06
C THR A 550 23.35 25.03 -14.87
N GLN A 551 23.16 23.72 -15.10
CA GLN A 551 23.27 22.70 -14.04
C GLN A 551 24.70 22.70 -13.44
N GLN A 552 25.76 22.82 -14.27
CA GLN A 552 27.12 22.90 -13.77
C GLN A 552 27.36 24.14 -12.91
N GLU A 553 26.75 25.28 -13.28
CA GLU A 553 26.86 26.51 -12.47
C GLU A 553 26.11 26.35 -11.15
N ILE A 554 24.89 25.78 -11.17
CA ILE A 554 24.12 25.45 -9.94
C ILE A 554 24.96 24.59 -9.00
N ASP A 555 25.60 23.52 -9.51
CA ASP A 555 26.42 22.63 -8.69
C ASP A 555 27.60 23.35 -8.04
N LYS A 556 28.30 24.23 -8.79
CA LYS A 556 29.38 25.07 -8.23
C LYS A 556 28.87 25.98 -7.12
N MET A 557 27.72 26.64 -7.33
CA MET A 557 27.13 27.56 -6.36
C MET A 557 26.67 26.81 -5.09
N VAL A 558 26.06 25.61 -5.21
CA VAL A 558 25.71 24.75 -4.08
C VAL A 558 26.94 24.41 -3.25
N VAL A 559 28.02 23.95 -3.90
CA VAL A 559 29.30 23.64 -3.22
C VAL A 559 29.86 24.87 -2.51
N GLN A 560 29.85 26.03 -3.18
CA GLN A 560 30.38 27.27 -2.59
C GLN A 560 29.55 27.73 -1.39
N LEU A 561 28.21 27.68 -1.48
CA LEU A 561 27.31 28.06 -0.40
C LEU A 561 27.50 27.17 0.83
N VAL A 562 27.47 25.84 0.66
CA VAL A 562 27.67 24.90 1.77
C VAL A 562 29.08 25.11 2.39
N LYS A 563 30.12 25.26 1.57
CA LYS A 563 31.48 25.52 2.06
C LYS A 563 31.60 26.81 2.85
N THR A 564 30.98 27.90 2.39
CA THR A 564 30.98 29.19 3.10
C THR A 564 30.29 29.06 4.46
N GLN A 565 29.17 28.37 4.53
CA GLN A 565 28.45 28.14 5.80
C GLN A 565 29.21 27.21 6.74
N HIS A 566 29.89 26.20 6.21
CA HIS A 566 30.77 25.34 6.98
C HIS A 566 31.96 26.08 7.59
N GLU A 567 32.65 26.94 6.79
CA GLU A 567 33.71 27.80 7.29
C GLU A 567 33.24 28.76 8.39
N LYS A 568 31.98 29.28 8.26
CA LYS A 568 31.35 30.09 9.29
C LYS A 568 31.12 29.27 10.57
N ALA A 569 30.64 28.02 10.47
CA ALA A 569 30.47 27.13 11.62
C ALA A 569 31.78 26.84 12.35
N ILE A 570 32.86 26.55 11.60
CA ILE A 570 34.22 26.40 12.15
C ILE A 570 34.64 27.65 12.90
N GLY A 571 34.41 28.84 12.33
CA GLY A 571 34.72 30.13 12.97
C GLY A 571 34.00 30.31 14.30
N ILE A 572 32.67 30.02 14.34
CA ILE A 572 31.87 30.11 15.55
C ILE A 572 32.39 29.14 16.63
N LEU A 573 32.69 27.88 16.27
CA LEU A 573 33.13 26.87 17.22
C LEU A 573 34.55 27.17 17.75
N LYS A 574 35.47 27.69 16.90
CA LYS A 574 36.79 28.12 17.36
C LYS A 574 36.73 29.28 18.33
N ALA A 575 35.84 30.26 18.07
CA ALA A 575 35.66 31.41 18.94
C ALA A 575 35.05 31.02 20.31
N ASN A 576 34.27 29.93 20.37
CA ASN A 576 33.59 29.47 21.59
C ASN A 576 34.13 28.11 22.07
N ARG A 577 35.43 27.85 21.89
CA ARG A 577 36.05 26.54 22.14
C ARG A 577 35.87 26.05 23.58
N LYS A 578 35.95 26.90 24.59
CA LYS A 578 35.79 26.53 25.99
C LYS A 578 34.35 26.07 26.28
N ALA A 579 33.39 26.82 25.76
CA ALA A 579 31.97 26.45 25.90
C ALA A 579 31.67 25.12 25.17
N LEU A 580 32.26 24.89 24.00
CA LEU A 580 32.15 23.61 23.27
C LEU A 580 32.67 22.45 24.13
N ASP A 581 33.86 22.59 24.71
CA ASP A 581 34.49 21.53 25.54
C ASP A 581 33.70 21.26 26.83
N ALA A 582 33.20 22.30 27.50
CA ALA A 582 32.38 22.17 28.73
C ALA A 582 31.04 21.49 28.46
N LEU A 583 30.33 21.93 27.41
CA LEU A 583 29.04 21.37 27.01
C LEU A 583 29.16 19.91 26.54
N ALA A 584 30.18 19.61 25.71
CA ALA A 584 30.43 18.25 25.26
C ALA A 584 30.76 17.29 26.41
N LYS A 585 31.53 17.73 27.37
CA LYS A 585 31.80 16.96 28.59
C LYS A 585 30.53 16.73 29.39
N TYR A 586 29.71 17.75 29.60
CA TYR A 586 28.45 17.65 30.32
C TYR A 586 27.46 16.69 29.62
N LEU A 587 27.33 16.76 28.29
CA LEU A 587 26.53 15.83 27.50
C LEU A 587 27.08 14.40 27.56
N TYR A 588 28.39 14.23 27.48
CA TYR A 588 29.05 12.91 27.60
C TYR A 588 28.71 12.21 28.91
N GLU A 589 28.70 12.98 30.05
CA GLU A 589 28.40 12.46 31.37
C GLU A 589 26.91 12.17 31.56
N LYS A 590 26.01 13.05 31.08
CA LYS A 590 24.55 12.92 31.24
C LYS A 590 23.85 12.12 30.16
N GLU A 591 24.46 11.95 29.01
CA GLU A 591 23.94 11.31 27.80
C GLU A 591 22.72 12.02 27.16
N THR A 592 21.96 12.78 27.92
CA THR A 592 20.84 13.61 27.47
C THR A 592 20.77 14.87 28.31
N ILE A 593 20.65 16.03 27.68
CA ILE A 593 20.47 17.32 28.33
C ILE A 593 19.29 18.08 27.72
N THR A 594 18.60 18.87 28.55
CA THR A 594 17.54 19.76 28.10
C THR A 594 18.12 21.06 27.51
N GLY A 595 17.30 21.78 26.73
CA GLY A 595 17.68 23.10 26.22
C GLY A 595 17.96 24.11 27.33
N GLU A 596 17.28 24.04 28.48
CA GLU A 596 17.52 24.89 29.64
C GLU A 596 18.89 24.62 30.25
N GLU A 597 19.23 23.36 30.51
CA GLU A 597 20.55 22.95 31.00
C GLU A 597 21.68 23.36 30.03
N PHE A 598 21.45 23.19 28.71
CA PHE A 598 22.38 23.64 27.69
C PHE A 598 22.63 25.15 27.81
N MET A 599 21.56 25.97 27.86
CA MET A 599 21.67 27.42 27.95
C MET A 599 22.28 27.90 29.28
N GLU A 600 22.06 27.19 30.40
CA GLU A 600 22.67 27.49 31.67
C GLU A 600 24.19 27.33 31.64
N VAL A 601 24.67 26.19 31.14
CA VAL A 601 26.11 25.92 30.98
C VAL A 601 26.74 26.92 29.99
N LEU A 602 26.07 27.21 28.89
CA LEU A 602 26.56 28.16 27.88
C LEU A 602 26.72 29.57 28.44
N LYS A 603 25.74 30.07 29.22
CA LYS A 603 25.81 31.37 29.85
C LYS A 603 26.95 31.46 30.83
N LYS A 604 27.13 30.43 31.68
CA LYS A 604 28.19 30.37 32.66
C LYS A 604 29.59 30.48 32.03
N GLU A 605 29.82 29.76 30.95
CA GLU A 605 31.10 29.78 30.25
C GLU A 605 31.35 31.11 29.51
N THR A 606 30.29 31.70 28.89
CA THR A 606 30.39 33.01 28.19
C THR A 606 30.55 34.18 29.16
N GLU A 607 30.04 34.12 30.38
CA GLU A 607 30.26 35.12 31.44
C GLU A 607 31.66 35.02 32.02
N ALA A 608 32.19 33.79 32.20
CA ALA A 608 33.58 33.55 32.66
C ALA A 608 34.63 34.04 31.67
N GLU A 609 34.32 34.11 30.35
CA GLU A 609 35.22 34.69 29.36
C GLU A 609 35.22 36.23 29.31
N LYS A 610 34.20 36.89 29.86
CA LYS A 610 34.12 38.35 29.93
C LYS A 610 34.76 38.95 31.17
N GLN A 611 35.10 38.12 32.15
CA GLN A 611 35.87 38.48 33.34
C GLN A 611 37.34 38.18 33.18
#